data_32cdcfabb64c7191dff4235003ec6919
#
_entry.id   32cdcfabb64c7191dff4235003ec6919
#
_cell.length_a   1.000
_cell.length_b   1.000
_cell.length_c   1.000
_cell.angle_alpha   90.00
_cell.angle_beta   90.00
_cell.angle_gamma   90.00
#
_symmetry.space_group_name_H-M   'P 1'
#
loop_
_entity.id
_entity.type
_entity.pdbx_description
1 polymer ?
#
loop_
_entity_poly.entity_id
_entity_poly.type
_entity_poly.pdbx_seq_one_letter_code
_entity_poly.pdbx_strand_id
1 'polypeptide(L)'
;MKKFKLLITIIFSTFSFNAFALNQKPSIEIFVFGNQNYNHSIKLSISSHLNQNGFITRDGNLLLKKMKQFNVVNFETIIENANILSDVSDAELLLFIKLNHSSLNGKISKVSIASEIYNANTKNFISTWSTPRKILNHSSNCDQICKNSKISEAAILLSDQLGKSITGILNASSIKVKNYNNISKVYNFKLLNFPQNDIFYLTDIMTNQFPGFIKISNEINYGDQSSWSYYSSSQILKLKKWLVIALNEINLNLDKDYELIVSKNSFFIRKFPIFNSRGSKGNPQKFN
;
A
#
# COMPACT_ATOMS: atom_id res chain seq x y z
N MET A 1 -46.75 -59.25 -29.23
CA MET A 1 -45.69 -58.21 -29.35
C MET A 1 -45.81 -57.24 -28.19
N LYS A 2 -45.01 -57.40 -27.13
CA LYS A 2 -45.02 -56.54 -25.93
C LYS A 2 -43.99 -55.45 -26.15
N LYS A 3 -44.47 -54.17 -26.15
CA LYS A 3 -43.62 -52.99 -26.21
C LYS A 3 -43.02 -52.72 -24.84
N PHE A 4 -41.68 -52.89 -24.74
CA PHE A 4 -40.89 -52.56 -23.55
C PHE A 4 -40.65 -51.04 -23.55
N LYS A 5 -41.29 -50.31 -22.63
CA LYS A 5 -40.98 -48.89 -22.40
C LYS A 5 -39.80 -48.81 -21.43
N LEU A 6 -38.62 -48.47 -21.98
CA LEU A 6 -37.42 -48.17 -21.18
C LEU A 6 -37.62 -46.77 -20.54
N LEU A 7 -37.86 -46.75 -19.23
CA LEU A 7 -37.93 -45.52 -18.45
C LEU A 7 -36.49 -45.16 -18.01
N ILE A 8 -35.82 -44.26 -18.73
CA ILE A 8 -34.52 -43.72 -18.32
C ILE A 8 -34.79 -42.66 -17.25
N THR A 9 -34.60 -43.02 -16.00
CA THR A 9 -34.61 -42.09 -14.86
C THR A 9 -33.26 -41.42 -14.82
N ILE A 10 -33.15 -40.18 -15.34
CA ILE A 10 -31.98 -39.32 -15.20
C ILE A 10 -31.95 -38.82 -13.76
N ILE A 11 -31.12 -39.44 -12.93
CA ILE A 11 -30.80 -38.94 -11.60
C ILE A 11 -29.83 -37.75 -11.81
N PHE A 12 -30.39 -36.53 -11.84
CA PHE A 12 -29.65 -35.32 -11.64
C PHE A 12 -29.20 -35.29 -10.17
N SER A 13 -28.04 -35.84 -9.89
CA SER A 13 -27.34 -35.56 -8.66
C SER A 13 -26.96 -34.08 -8.68
N THR A 14 -27.76 -33.26 -8.05
CA THR A 14 -27.42 -31.90 -7.71
C THR A 14 -26.24 -31.95 -6.74
N PHE A 15 -25.01 -31.97 -7.30
CA PHE A 15 -23.83 -31.59 -6.54
C PHE A 15 -24.04 -30.13 -6.14
N SER A 16 -24.61 -29.94 -4.95
CA SER A 16 -24.51 -28.69 -4.25
C SER A 16 -23.03 -28.44 -4.00
N PHE A 17 -22.36 -27.76 -4.93
CA PHE A 17 -21.11 -27.07 -4.61
C PHE A 17 -21.45 -26.06 -3.52
N ASN A 18 -21.38 -26.51 -2.26
CA ASN A 18 -21.16 -25.60 -1.17
C ASN A 18 -19.83 -24.92 -1.52
N ALA A 19 -19.91 -23.77 -2.20
CA ALA A 19 -18.83 -22.83 -2.28
C ALA A 19 -18.53 -22.50 -0.81
N PHE A 20 -17.56 -23.21 -0.22
CA PHE A 20 -16.91 -22.76 0.99
C PHE A 20 -16.44 -21.35 0.65
N ALA A 21 -17.20 -20.36 1.06
CA ALA A 21 -16.67 -19.00 1.15
C ALA A 21 -15.47 -19.15 2.08
N LEU A 22 -14.28 -19.33 1.50
CA LEU A 22 -13.03 -19.24 2.23
C LEU A 22 -13.14 -17.90 2.94
N ASN A 23 -13.25 -17.95 4.28
CA ASN A 23 -13.19 -16.77 5.12
C ASN A 23 -11.78 -16.18 4.92
N GLN A 24 -11.63 -15.39 3.86
CA GLN A 24 -10.38 -14.76 3.52
C GLN A 24 -10.04 -13.80 4.65
N LYS A 25 -8.90 -14.04 5.30
CA LYS A 25 -8.44 -13.15 6.36
C LYS A 25 -8.05 -11.79 5.75
N PRO A 26 -8.17 -10.70 6.55
CA PRO A 26 -7.86 -9.37 6.05
C PRO A 26 -6.41 -9.24 5.61
N SER A 27 -6.19 -8.40 4.61
CA SER A 27 -4.85 -7.97 4.21
C SER A 27 -4.31 -6.92 5.18
N ILE A 28 -3.02 -7.00 5.47
CA ILE A 28 -2.33 -6.16 6.47
C ILE A 28 -1.13 -5.47 5.80
N GLU A 29 -1.11 -4.16 5.82
CA GLU A 29 0.06 -3.38 5.40
C GLU A 29 0.91 -3.05 6.63
N ILE A 30 2.20 -3.44 6.59
CA ILE A 30 3.10 -3.38 7.74
C ILE A 30 4.09 -2.23 7.56
N PHE A 31 4.09 -1.31 8.51
CA PHE A 31 4.99 -0.16 8.58
C PHE A 31 5.92 -0.33 9.78
N VAL A 32 7.24 -0.36 9.55
CA VAL A 32 8.22 -0.53 10.63
C VAL A 32 9.10 0.72 10.72
N PHE A 33 9.18 1.27 11.92
CA PHE A 33 9.93 2.48 12.26
C PHE A 33 11.04 2.18 13.27
N GLY A 34 12.14 2.88 13.12
CA GLY A 34 13.31 2.75 13.98
C GLY A 34 14.59 2.69 13.15
N ASN A 35 15.61 2.09 13.70
CA ASN A 35 16.88 1.92 13.00
C ASN A 35 16.72 0.94 11.83
N GLN A 36 17.09 1.37 10.62
CA GLN A 36 16.95 0.59 9.38
C GLN A 36 17.59 -0.80 9.46
N ASN A 37 18.67 -0.95 10.24
CA ASN A 37 19.37 -2.24 10.41
C ASN A 37 18.47 -3.34 11.00
N TYR A 38 17.43 -2.99 11.76
CA TYR A 38 16.54 -3.95 12.41
C TYR A 38 15.17 -4.04 11.76
N ASN A 39 14.75 -2.99 11.04
CA ASN A 39 13.39 -2.90 10.48
C ASN A 39 13.07 -4.08 9.56
N HIS A 40 14.04 -4.52 8.75
CA HIS A 40 13.84 -5.64 7.84
C HIS A 40 13.57 -6.96 8.59
N SER A 41 14.38 -7.28 9.59
CA SER A 41 14.24 -8.50 10.40
C SER A 41 12.93 -8.51 11.21
N ILE A 42 12.56 -7.36 11.79
CA ILE A 42 11.27 -7.19 12.49
C ILE A 42 10.12 -7.45 11.53
N LYS A 43 10.13 -6.82 10.36
CA LYS A 43 9.09 -6.99 9.35
C LYS A 43 8.97 -8.44 8.92
N LEU A 44 10.09 -9.10 8.59
CA LEU A 44 10.08 -10.51 8.16
C LEU A 44 9.52 -11.44 9.23
N SER A 45 9.93 -11.28 10.50
CA SER A 45 9.44 -12.10 11.62
C SER A 45 7.92 -11.97 11.76
N ILE A 46 7.40 -10.73 11.78
CA ILE A 46 5.96 -10.47 11.95
C ILE A 46 5.18 -10.95 10.73
N SER A 47 5.65 -10.63 9.50
CA SER A 47 5.02 -11.06 8.26
C SER A 47 4.93 -12.59 8.16
N SER A 48 6.02 -13.29 8.50
CA SER A 48 6.05 -14.75 8.50
C SER A 48 4.98 -15.30 9.43
N HIS A 49 4.89 -14.79 10.67
CA HIS A 49 3.92 -15.25 11.65
C HIS A 49 2.47 -14.98 11.19
N LEU A 50 2.18 -13.78 10.66
CA LEU A 50 0.85 -13.44 10.17
C LEU A 50 0.47 -14.28 8.94
N ASN A 51 1.40 -14.48 7.99
CA ASN A 51 1.16 -15.29 6.79
C ASN A 51 0.91 -16.77 7.15
N GLN A 52 1.64 -17.34 8.10
CA GLN A 52 1.40 -18.70 8.61
C GLN A 52 0.00 -18.85 9.21
N ASN A 53 -0.57 -17.77 9.70
CA ASN A 53 -1.92 -17.71 10.23
C ASN A 53 -2.96 -17.27 9.20
N GLY A 54 -2.62 -17.23 7.91
CA GLY A 54 -3.53 -17.01 6.78
C GLY A 54 -3.84 -15.53 6.48
N PHE A 55 -3.16 -14.56 7.10
CA PHE A 55 -3.26 -13.16 6.73
C PHE A 55 -2.39 -12.87 5.51
N ILE A 56 -2.78 -11.91 4.69
CA ILE A 56 -1.98 -11.45 3.56
C ILE A 56 -1.21 -10.21 4.01
N THR A 57 0.13 -10.27 4.04
CA THR A 57 0.94 -9.13 4.46
C THR A 57 1.55 -8.39 3.28
N ARG A 58 1.67 -7.06 3.39
CA ARG A 58 2.28 -6.16 2.40
C ARG A 58 3.29 -5.24 3.07
N ASP A 59 4.23 -4.71 2.26
CA ASP A 59 5.28 -3.80 2.74
C ASP A 59 4.83 -2.33 2.67
N GLY A 60 4.40 -1.79 3.80
CA GLY A 60 3.99 -0.40 3.90
C GLY A 60 5.12 0.62 3.73
N ASN A 61 6.39 0.21 3.87
CA ASN A 61 7.51 1.13 3.68
C ASN A 61 7.65 1.60 2.22
N LEU A 62 7.16 0.83 1.26
CA LEU A 62 7.08 1.26 -0.14
C LEU A 62 6.07 2.40 -0.29
N LEU A 63 4.92 2.30 0.38
CA LEU A 63 3.93 3.37 0.41
C LEU A 63 4.48 4.61 1.10
N LEU A 64 5.22 4.46 2.21
CA LEU A 64 5.85 5.58 2.90
C LEU A 64 6.81 6.39 2.03
N LYS A 65 7.60 5.72 1.19
CA LYS A 65 8.50 6.42 0.26
C LYS A 65 7.72 7.35 -0.67
N LYS A 66 6.55 6.91 -1.14
CA LYS A 66 5.66 7.70 -1.99
C LYS A 66 4.96 8.83 -1.22
N MET A 67 4.68 8.59 0.07
CA MET A 67 4.01 9.55 0.95
C MET A 67 4.94 10.60 1.56
N LYS A 68 6.26 10.55 1.30
CA LYS A 68 7.21 11.58 1.81
C LYS A 68 6.82 13.01 1.44
N GLN A 69 6.23 13.20 0.27
CA GLN A 69 5.71 14.48 -0.18
C GLN A 69 4.60 15.06 0.72
N PHE A 70 3.97 14.23 1.56
CA PHE A 70 2.95 14.64 2.53
C PHE A 70 3.53 14.84 3.94
N ASN A 71 4.87 14.96 4.08
CA ASN A 71 5.58 15.11 5.36
C ASN A 71 5.33 13.98 6.38
N VAL A 72 4.94 12.80 5.92
CA VAL A 72 4.71 11.62 6.75
C VAL A 72 6.02 10.85 6.87
N VAL A 73 6.87 11.19 7.84
CA VAL A 73 8.26 10.69 7.90
C VAL A 73 8.61 9.91 9.17
N ASN A 74 7.81 9.98 10.23
CA ASN A 74 8.07 9.29 11.50
C ASN A 74 6.83 8.58 12.04
N PHE A 75 7.01 7.80 13.12
CA PHE A 75 5.94 6.99 13.69
C PHE A 75 4.77 7.85 14.20
N GLU A 76 5.05 8.97 14.82
CA GLU A 76 4.03 9.85 15.40
C GLU A 76 3.20 10.48 14.28
N THR A 77 3.86 11.08 13.29
CA THR A 77 3.15 11.72 12.16
C THR A 77 2.37 10.73 11.31
N ILE A 78 2.82 9.46 11.22
CA ILE A 78 2.07 8.44 10.46
C ILE A 78 0.81 8.00 11.19
N ILE A 79 0.86 7.89 12.51
CA ILE A 79 -0.30 7.56 13.34
C ILE A 79 -1.37 8.66 13.22
N GLU A 80 -0.96 9.94 13.33
CA GLU A 80 -1.84 11.09 13.16
C GLU A 80 -2.49 11.13 11.76
N ASN A 81 -1.78 10.61 10.74
CA ASN A 81 -2.23 10.59 9.35
C ASN A 81 -2.67 9.20 8.87
N ALA A 82 -2.99 8.26 9.77
CA ALA A 82 -3.41 6.91 9.42
C ALA A 82 -4.64 6.88 8.49
N ASN A 83 -5.54 7.87 8.60
CA ASN A 83 -6.66 8.05 7.69
C ASN A 83 -6.22 8.34 6.25
N ILE A 84 -5.16 9.14 6.04
CA ILE A 84 -4.61 9.44 4.70
C ILE A 84 -4.01 8.18 4.12
N LEU A 85 -3.23 7.43 4.93
CA LEU A 85 -2.67 6.16 4.51
C LEU A 85 -3.75 5.14 4.15
N SER A 86 -4.82 5.07 4.94
CA SER A 86 -5.94 4.16 4.66
C SER A 86 -6.65 4.47 3.35
N ASP A 87 -6.59 5.73 2.92
CA ASP A 87 -7.19 6.16 1.65
C ASP A 87 -6.36 5.75 0.42
N VAL A 88 -5.06 5.50 0.58
CA VAL A 88 -4.16 5.06 -0.49
C VAL A 88 -3.76 3.59 -0.37
N SER A 89 -3.74 3.00 0.83
CA SER A 89 -3.47 1.57 1.03
C SER A 89 -4.62 0.70 0.51
N ASP A 90 -4.27 -0.49 -0.01
CA ASP A 90 -5.24 -1.54 -0.39
C ASP A 90 -5.51 -2.54 0.73
N ALA A 91 -4.80 -2.42 1.83
CA ALA A 91 -4.99 -3.30 2.96
C ALA A 91 -6.21 -2.88 3.78
N GLU A 92 -6.91 -3.87 4.34
CA GLU A 92 -7.99 -3.61 5.29
C GLU A 92 -7.47 -3.17 6.65
N LEU A 93 -6.23 -3.54 6.96
CA LEU A 93 -5.57 -3.20 8.22
C LEU A 93 -4.21 -2.57 7.96
N LEU A 94 -3.89 -1.53 8.74
CA LEU A 94 -2.56 -0.93 8.78
C LEU A 94 -1.93 -1.29 10.14
N LEU A 95 -0.75 -1.88 10.12
CA LEU A 95 0.01 -2.26 11.30
C LEU A 95 1.24 -1.37 11.40
N PHE A 96 1.25 -0.48 12.37
CA PHE A 96 2.37 0.41 12.67
C PHE A 96 3.21 -0.18 13.77
N ILE A 97 4.53 -0.26 13.59
CA ILE A 97 5.47 -0.89 14.52
C ILE A 97 6.63 0.06 14.74
N LYS A 98 6.99 0.27 16.02
CA LYS A 98 8.14 1.07 16.42
C LYS A 98 9.08 0.27 17.30
N LEU A 99 10.34 0.15 16.88
CA LEU A 99 11.41 -0.35 17.74
C LEU A 99 11.91 0.79 18.63
N ASN A 100 11.72 0.64 19.93
CA ASN A 100 12.29 1.53 20.94
C ASN A 100 13.59 0.93 21.44
N HIS A 101 14.68 1.65 21.27
CA HIS A 101 16.01 1.30 21.76
C HIS A 101 16.61 2.47 22.53
N SER A 102 17.14 2.19 23.70
CA SER A 102 17.95 3.14 24.47
C SER A 102 19.17 2.46 25.03
N SER A 103 20.30 3.16 25.05
CA SER A 103 21.54 2.69 25.64
C SER A 103 21.85 3.47 26.90
N LEU A 104 22.23 2.76 27.97
CA LEU A 104 22.65 3.34 29.24
C LEU A 104 24.15 3.05 29.44
N ASN A 105 24.95 4.09 29.49
CA ASN A 105 26.42 4.03 29.74
C ASN A 105 27.18 3.05 28.81
N GLY A 106 26.66 2.76 27.63
CA GLY A 106 27.27 1.83 26.69
C GLY A 106 27.34 0.36 27.12
N LYS A 107 26.95 0.05 28.37
CA LYS A 107 27.00 -1.30 28.95
C LYS A 107 25.62 -2.00 29.00
N ILE A 108 24.56 -1.23 28.92
CA ILE A 108 23.19 -1.75 29.00
C ILE A 108 22.40 -1.19 27.83
N SER A 109 21.70 -2.03 27.10
CA SER A 109 20.69 -1.64 26.14
C SER A 109 19.31 -2.06 26.61
N LYS A 110 18.31 -1.22 26.39
CA LYS A 110 16.90 -1.52 26.63
C LYS A 110 16.19 -1.55 25.29
N VAL A 111 15.50 -2.64 25.00
CA VAL A 111 14.79 -2.84 23.73
C VAL A 111 13.35 -3.19 24.01
N SER A 112 12.42 -2.55 23.32
CA SER A 112 11.00 -2.91 23.30
C SER A 112 10.39 -2.57 21.94
N ILE A 113 9.28 -3.21 21.63
CA ILE A 113 8.52 -2.92 20.39
C ILE A 113 7.14 -2.41 20.81
N ALA A 114 6.72 -1.31 20.22
CA ALA A 114 5.35 -0.82 20.30
C ALA A 114 4.67 -1.02 18.95
N SER A 115 3.35 -1.27 18.96
CA SER A 115 2.57 -1.41 17.75
C SER A 115 1.16 -0.86 17.91
N GLU A 116 0.60 -0.40 16.80
CA GLU A 116 -0.77 0.05 16.69
C GLU A 116 -1.42 -0.57 15.47
N ILE A 117 -2.66 -1.01 15.61
CA ILE A 117 -3.45 -1.60 14.53
C ILE A 117 -4.59 -0.65 14.21
N TYR A 118 -4.66 -0.24 12.95
CA TYR A 118 -5.69 0.65 12.43
C TYR A 118 -6.53 -0.07 11.38
N ASN A 119 -7.85 0.04 11.49
CA ASN A 119 -8.77 -0.49 10.50
C ASN A 119 -9.03 0.56 9.42
N ALA A 120 -8.53 0.29 8.21
CA ALA A 120 -8.65 1.20 7.09
C ALA A 120 -10.10 1.42 6.61
N ASN A 121 -10.98 0.44 6.85
CA ASN A 121 -12.39 0.52 6.45
C ASN A 121 -13.24 1.37 7.40
N THR A 122 -13.04 1.18 8.72
CA THR A 122 -13.79 1.92 9.75
C THR A 122 -13.11 3.20 10.17
N LYS A 123 -11.85 3.40 9.75
CA LYS A 123 -10.99 4.55 10.09
C LYS A 123 -10.77 4.71 11.60
N ASN A 124 -10.64 3.60 12.32
CA ASN A 124 -10.46 3.57 13.76
C ASN A 124 -9.27 2.70 14.15
N PHE A 125 -8.59 3.05 15.24
CA PHE A 125 -7.63 2.17 15.89
C PHE A 125 -8.37 0.99 16.56
N ILE A 126 -7.85 -0.22 16.36
CA ILE A 126 -8.40 -1.43 16.95
C ILE A 126 -7.72 -1.72 18.28
N SER A 127 -6.39 -1.61 18.32
CA SER A 127 -5.57 -1.98 19.47
C SER A 127 -4.21 -1.32 19.42
N THR A 128 -3.68 -1.05 20.60
CA THR A 128 -2.29 -0.66 20.84
C THR A 128 -1.66 -1.73 21.70
N TRP A 129 -0.45 -2.14 21.38
CA TRP A 129 0.27 -3.16 22.13
C TRP A 129 1.76 -2.84 22.24
N SER A 130 2.39 -3.19 23.35
CA SER A 130 3.83 -3.04 23.55
C SER A 130 4.43 -4.24 24.25
N THR A 131 5.63 -4.64 23.84
CA THR A 131 6.38 -5.69 24.54
C THR A 131 6.93 -5.17 25.87
N PRO A 132 7.13 -6.04 26.85
CA PRO A 132 7.99 -5.73 27.99
C PRO A 132 9.39 -5.29 27.51
N ARG A 133 10.01 -4.39 28.25
CA ARG A 133 11.37 -3.95 27.95
C ARG A 133 12.38 -5.08 28.22
N LYS A 134 13.12 -5.49 27.19
CA LYS A 134 14.22 -6.45 27.34
C LYS A 134 15.52 -5.70 27.65
N ILE A 135 16.16 -6.07 28.73
CA ILE A 135 17.44 -5.50 29.17
C ILE A 135 18.56 -6.40 28.66
N LEU A 136 19.53 -5.80 27.94
CA LEU A 136 20.70 -6.48 27.39
C LEU A 136 21.94 -5.94 28.06
N ASN A 137 22.66 -6.81 28.77
CA ASN A 137 23.94 -6.48 29.34
C ASN A 137 25.06 -6.75 28.33
N HIS A 138 25.94 -5.78 28.14
CA HIS A 138 27.11 -5.89 27.27
C HIS A 138 28.37 -6.03 28.10
N SER A 139 29.21 -7.01 27.75
CA SER A 139 30.54 -7.12 28.34
C SER A 139 31.41 -5.93 27.93
N SER A 140 32.47 -5.66 28.70
CA SER A 140 33.44 -4.60 28.40
C SER A 140 34.07 -4.73 27.00
N ASN A 141 34.18 -5.95 26.49
CA ASN A 141 34.78 -6.27 25.20
C ASN A 141 33.73 -6.31 24.04
N CYS A 142 32.47 -5.99 24.31
CA CYS A 142 31.43 -5.99 23.30
C CYS A 142 31.51 -4.67 22.51
N ASP A 143 32.04 -4.73 21.29
CA ASP A 143 32.10 -3.63 20.36
C ASP A 143 30.71 -3.27 19.78
N GLN A 144 30.63 -2.33 18.86
CA GLN A 144 29.37 -1.91 18.26
C GLN A 144 28.70 -3.01 17.44
N ILE A 145 29.47 -3.89 16.80
CA ILE A 145 28.94 -5.02 16.01
C ILE A 145 28.27 -6.02 16.95
N CYS A 146 28.98 -6.40 18.03
CA CYS A 146 28.43 -7.27 19.08
C CYS A 146 27.15 -6.70 19.70
N LYS A 147 27.09 -5.40 20.00
CA LYS A 147 25.90 -4.74 20.54
C LYS A 147 24.74 -4.79 19.55
N ASN A 148 25.00 -4.47 18.28
CA ASN A 148 23.99 -4.49 17.22
C ASN A 148 23.43 -5.91 17.02
N SER A 149 24.27 -6.96 17.06
CA SER A 149 23.83 -8.35 16.99
C SER A 149 22.85 -8.70 18.11
N LYS A 150 23.22 -8.39 19.38
CA LYS A 150 22.36 -8.64 20.53
C LYS A 150 21.02 -7.89 20.47
N ILE A 151 21.05 -6.64 19.99
CA ILE A 151 19.83 -5.85 19.80
C ILE A 151 18.96 -6.48 18.70
N SER A 152 19.56 -6.93 17.59
CA SER A 152 18.85 -7.61 16.50
C SER A 152 18.18 -8.90 16.97
N GLU A 153 18.89 -9.74 17.70
CA GLU A 153 18.35 -10.97 18.29
C GLU A 153 17.17 -10.67 19.22
N ALA A 154 17.32 -9.66 20.09
CA ALA A 154 16.24 -9.22 20.97
C ALA A 154 15.03 -8.70 20.20
N ALA A 155 15.26 -7.91 19.14
CA ALA A 155 14.21 -7.38 18.30
C ALA A 155 13.43 -8.49 17.57
N ILE A 156 14.11 -9.54 17.07
CA ILE A 156 13.48 -10.70 16.44
C ILE A 156 12.59 -11.45 17.44
N LEU A 157 13.11 -11.74 18.66
CA LEU A 157 12.33 -12.41 19.70
C LEU A 157 11.09 -11.61 20.12
N LEU A 158 11.23 -10.29 20.27
CA LEU A 158 10.10 -9.41 20.60
C LEU A 158 9.11 -9.33 19.43
N SER A 159 9.58 -9.40 18.19
CA SER A 159 8.74 -9.42 16.99
C SER A 159 7.91 -10.71 16.89
N ASP A 160 8.47 -11.85 17.26
CA ASP A 160 7.72 -13.11 17.31
C ASP A 160 6.62 -13.04 18.37
N GLN A 161 6.92 -12.52 19.56
CA GLN A 161 5.91 -12.30 20.61
C GLN A 161 4.80 -11.34 20.16
N LEU A 162 5.19 -10.26 19.48
CA LEU A 162 4.24 -9.30 18.90
C LEU A 162 3.36 -9.98 17.86
N GLY A 163 3.94 -10.73 16.92
CA GLY A 163 3.21 -11.46 15.88
C GLY A 163 2.16 -12.40 16.46
N LYS A 164 2.49 -13.15 17.52
CA LYS A 164 1.55 -14.00 18.24
C LYS A 164 0.41 -13.21 18.87
N SER A 165 0.73 -12.10 19.53
CA SER A 165 -0.28 -11.25 20.18
C SER A 165 -1.21 -10.61 19.17
N ILE A 166 -0.68 -10.07 18.08
CA ILE A 166 -1.48 -9.48 16.98
C ILE A 166 -2.42 -10.55 16.39
N THR A 167 -1.90 -11.74 16.10
CA THR A 167 -2.72 -12.84 15.58
C THR A 167 -3.86 -13.20 16.55
N GLY A 168 -3.58 -13.23 17.85
CA GLY A 168 -4.60 -13.46 18.87
C GLY A 168 -5.69 -12.39 18.87
N ILE A 169 -5.30 -11.10 18.82
CA ILE A 169 -6.22 -9.97 18.77
C ILE A 169 -7.08 -10.04 17.49
N LEU A 170 -6.45 -10.27 16.34
CA LEU A 170 -7.14 -10.28 15.05
C LEU A 170 -8.10 -11.48 14.90
N ASN A 171 -7.75 -12.63 15.47
CA ASN A 171 -8.63 -13.80 15.47
C ASN A 171 -9.81 -13.63 16.46
N ALA A 172 -9.59 -12.96 17.58
CA ALA A 172 -10.65 -12.69 18.58
C ALA A 172 -11.59 -11.56 18.14
N SER A 173 -11.07 -10.57 17.40
CA SER A 173 -11.88 -9.51 16.85
C SER A 173 -12.59 -10.04 15.61
N SER A 174 -13.94 -9.99 15.61
CA SER A 174 -14.78 -10.31 14.45
C SER A 174 -14.61 -9.22 13.37
N ILE A 175 -13.37 -9.04 12.89
CA ILE A 175 -13.12 -8.09 11.80
C ILE A 175 -13.79 -8.67 10.56
N LYS A 176 -14.97 -8.16 10.27
CA LYS A 176 -15.67 -8.51 9.03
C LYS A 176 -14.81 -7.99 7.88
N VAL A 177 -14.13 -8.90 7.22
CA VAL A 177 -13.58 -8.63 5.89
C VAL A 177 -14.77 -8.19 5.04
N LYS A 178 -14.77 -6.96 4.58
CA LYS A 178 -15.70 -6.60 3.52
C LYS A 178 -15.32 -7.51 2.35
N ASN A 179 -16.17 -8.50 2.08
CA ASN A 179 -16.16 -9.15 0.78
C ASN A 179 -16.42 -8.02 -0.23
N TYR A 180 -15.36 -7.38 -0.67
CA TYR A 180 -15.44 -6.69 -1.93
C TYR A 180 -15.67 -7.81 -2.93
N ASN A 181 -16.96 -8.08 -3.22
CA ASN A 181 -17.26 -8.72 -4.48
C ASN A 181 -16.39 -7.98 -5.47
N ASN A 182 -15.45 -8.67 -6.09
CA ASN A 182 -14.52 -8.13 -7.07
C ASN A 182 -15.31 -7.67 -8.31
N ILE A 183 -16.23 -6.72 -8.09
CA ILE A 183 -16.98 -6.08 -9.17
C ILE A 183 -15.95 -5.17 -9.83
N SER A 184 -15.37 -5.69 -10.89
CA SER A 184 -14.54 -4.92 -11.79
C SER A 184 -15.31 -3.68 -12.24
N LYS A 185 -14.79 -2.51 -11.89
CA LYS A 185 -15.28 -1.23 -12.38
C LYS A 185 -14.41 -0.81 -13.56
N VAL A 186 -15.03 -0.19 -14.53
CA VAL A 186 -14.33 0.38 -15.69
C VAL A 186 -14.19 1.87 -15.49
N TYR A 187 -12.96 2.34 -15.59
CA TYR A 187 -12.61 3.74 -15.53
C TYR A 187 -11.98 4.17 -16.86
N ASN A 188 -12.46 5.27 -17.44
CA ASN A 188 -11.93 5.79 -18.68
C ASN A 188 -10.90 6.88 -18.38
N PHE A 189 -9.67 6.66 -18.83
CA PHE A 189 -8.60 7.64 -18.76
C PHE A 189 -8.44 8.33 -20.08
N LYS A 190 -8.26 9.65 -20.04
CA LYS A 190 -7.91 10.46 -21.20
C LYS A 190 -6.83 11.45 -20.82
N LEU A 191 -5.68 11.35 -21.47
CA LEU A 191 -4.54 12.24 -21.32
C LEU A 191 -4.45 13.16 -22.54
N LEU A 192 -4.12 14.42 -22.30
CA LEU A 192 -3.94 15.44 -23.34
C LEU A 192 -2.65 16.23 -23.11
N ASN A 193 -1.89 16.47 -24.15
CA ASN A 193 -0.60 17.17 -24.15
C ASN A 193 0.50 16.43 -23.35
N PHE A 194 0.45 15.10 -23.30
CA PHE A 194 1.46 14.29 -22.65
C PHE A 194 2.44 13.73 -23.70
N PRO A 195 3.77 13.89 -23.50
CA PRO A 195 4.76 13.16 -24.29
C PRO A 195 4.58 11.66 -24.15
N GLN A 196 4.86 10.90 -25.19
CA GLN A 196 4.72 9.44 -25.20
C GLN A 196 5.48 8.76 -24.05
N ASN A 197 6.66 9.27 -23.69
CA ASN A 197 7.44 8.72 -22.58
C ASN A 197 6.72 8.89 -21.23
N ASP A 198 6.06 10.03 -20.98
CA ASP A 198 5.29 10.26 -19.76
C ASP A 198 4.08 9.31 -19.71
N ILE A 199 3.41 9.09 -20.86
CA ILE A 199 2.28 8.16 -20.96
C ILE A 199 2.72 6.75 -20.65
N PHE A 200 3.81 6.30 -21.27
CA PHE A 200 4.37 4.96 -21.01
C PHE A 200 4.71 4.76 -19.54
N TYR A 201 5.41 5.73 -18.94
CA TYR A 201 5.80 5.67 -17.53
C TYR A 201 4.58 5.64 -16.60
N LEU A 202 3.59 6.50 -16.87
CA LEU A 202 2.36 6.56 -16.09
C LEU A 202 1.57 5.24 -16.20
N THR A 203 1.46 4.68 -17.41
CA THR A 203 0.78 3.42 -17.64
C THR A 203 1.49 2.27 -16.91
N ASP A 204 2.82 2.23 -16.93
CA ASP A 204 3.61 1.24 -16.18
C ASP A 204 3.37 1.34 -14.66
N ILE A 205 3.40 2.55 -14.10
CA ILE A 205 3.06 2.77 -12.69
C ILE A 205 1.62 2.31 -12.40
N MET A 206 0.68 2.65 -13.26
CA MET A 206 -0.73 2.30 -13.06
C MET A 206 -0.97 0.79 -13.08
N THR A 207 -0.26 0.06 -13.95
CA THR A 207 -0.42 -1.39 -14.06
C THR A 207 0.27 -2.16 -12.92
N ASN A 208 1.43 -1.68 -12.48
CA ASN A 208 2.26 -2.39 -11.51
C ASN A 208 2.01 -1.98 -10.06
N GLN A 209 1.47 -0.77 -9.82
CA GLN A 209 1.45 -0.20 -8.49
C GLN A 209 0.08 0.27 -8.02
N PHE A 210 -0.87 0.54 -8.94
CA PHE A 210 -2.19 1.00 -8.53
C PHE A 210 -3.00 -0.11 -7.89
N PRO A 211 -3.75 0.23 -6.84
CA PRO A 211 -4.56 -0.73 -6.12
C PRO A 211 -5.65 -1.34 -7.00
N GLY A 212 -5.86 -2.64 -6.84
CA GLY A 212 -6.94 -3.36 -7.46
C GLY A 212 -6.92 -3.40 -9.00
N PHE A 213 -5.76 -3.16 -9.61
CA PHE A 213 -5.60 -3.27 -11.06
C PHE A 213 -5.98 -4.65 -11.57
N ILE A 214 -6.71 -4.70 -12.68
CA ILE A 214 -7.13 -5.94 -13.33
C ILE A 214 -6.58 -6.00 -14.76
N LYS A 215 -6.86 -4.99 -15.56
CA LYS A 215 -6.37 -4.88 -16.95
C LYS A 215 -6.57 -3.49 -17.53
N ILE A 216 -5.88 -3.21 -18.62
CA ILE A 216 -6.16 -2.08 -19.53
C ILE A 216 -6.73 -2.64 -20.83
N SER A 217 -7.62 -1.91 -21.47
CA SER A 217 -8.12 -2.21 -22.81
C SER A 217 -8.50 -0.92 -23.57
N ASN A 218 -8.81 -1.06 -24.85
CA ASN A 218 -9.21 0.06 -25.73
C ASN A 218 -8.21 1.21 -25.72
N GLU A 219 -6.93 0.87 -25.74
CA GLU A 219 -5.87 1.86 -25.77
C GLU A 219 -5.81 2.53 -27.15
N ILE A 220 -5.91 3.86 -27.14
CA ILE A 220 -5.83 4.70 -28.33
C ILE A 220 -4.77 5.74 -28.06
N ASN A 221 -3.71 5.75 -28.87
CA ASN A 221 -2.63 6.71 -28.81
C ASN A 221 -2.58 7.48 -30.13
N TYR A 222 -2.77 8.80 -30.06
CA TYR A 222 -2.71 9.67 -31.23
C TYR A 222 -1.98 10.97 -30.89
N GLY A 223 -0.74 11.07 -31.33
CA GLY A 223 0.12 12.22 -31.05
C GLY A 223 0.37 12.42 -29.56
N ASP A 224 -0.09 13.55 -29.05
CA ASP A 224 0.00 13.93 -27.62
C ASP A 224 -1.26 13.57 -26.81
N GLN A 225 -2.17 12.81 -27.39
CA GLN A 225 -3.39 12.32 -26.75
C GLN A 225 -3.34 10.83 -26.58
N SER A 226 -3.77 10.38 -25.40
CA SER A 226 -3.95 8.96 -25.11
C SER A 226 -5.24 8.73 -24.34
N SER A 227 -5.88 7.60 -24.63
CA SER A 227 -7.05 7.17 -23.86
C SER A 227 -7.08 5.65 -23.74
N TRP A 228 -7.62 5.17 -22.61
CA TRP A 228 -7.81 3.75 -22.37
C TRP A 228 -8.91 3.48 -21.34
N SER A 229 -9.41 2.26 -21.34
CA SER A 229 -10.29 1.74 -20.30
C SER A 229 -9.47 0.96 -19.27
N TYR A 230 -9.52 1.40 -18.03
CA TYR A 230 -8.80 0.84 -16.90
C TYR A 230 -9.77 0.05 -16.00
N TYR A 231 -9.55 -1.24 -15.86
CA TYR A 231 -10.37 -2.12 -15.05
C TYR A 231 -9.74 -2.28 -13.68
N SER A 232 -10.50 -1.97 -12.63
CA SER A 232 -10.01 -2.05 -11.25
C SER A 232 -11.14 -2.40 -10.28
N SER A 233 -10.80 -3.10 -9.21
CA SER A 233 -11.69 -3.30 -8.06
C SER A 233 -11.71 -2.10 -7.10
N SER A 234 -10.79 -1.15 -7.26
CA SER A 234 -10.67 0.03 -6.39
C SER A 234 -11.76 1.07 -6.62
N GLN A 235 -11.97 1.92 -5.63
CA GLN A 235 -12.88 3.06 -5.72
C GLN A 235 -12.21 4.23 -6.46
N ILE A 236 -13.01 5.06 -7.13
CA ILE A 236 -12.54 6.21 -7.92
C ILE A 236 -11.71 7.19 -7.10
N LEU A 237 -12.07 7.47 -5.85
CA LEU A 237 -11.32 8.39 -4.99
C LEU A 237 -9.93 7.86 -4.65
N LYS A 238 -9.81 6.54 -4.48
CA LYS A 238 -8.53 5.88 -4.26
C LYS A 238 -7.65 5.97 -5.50
N LEU A 239 -8.21 5.67 -6.66
CA LEU A 239 -7.49 5.81 -7.94
C LEU A 239 -7.06 7.25 -8.21
N LYS A 240 -7.90 8.26 -7.87
CA LYS A 240 -7.54 9.68 -7.97
C LYS A 240 -6.29 10.00 -7.14
N LYS A 241 -6.23 9.55 -5.88
CA LYS A 241 -5.07 9.80 -5.01
C LYS A 241 -3.80 9.14 -5.56
N TRP A 242 -3.90 7.89 -6.00
CA TRP A 242 -2.78 7.18 -6.62
C TRP A 242 -2.32 7.85 -7.91
N LEU A 243 -3.24 8.36 -8.72
CA LEU A 243 -2.91 9.10 -9.95
C LEU A 243 -2.11 10.37 -9.65
N VAL A 244 -2.51 11.15 -8.64
CA VAL A 244 -1.74 12.33 -8.21
C VAL A 244 -0.35 11.94 -7.73
N ILE A 245 -0.22 10.85 -6.97
CA ILE A 245 1.08 10.32 -6.52
C ILE A 245 1.94 9.96 -7.74
N ALA A 246 1.40 9.21 -8.69
CA ALA A 246 2.13 8.76 -9.88
C ALA A 246 2.58 9.94 -10.77
N LEU A 247 1.73 10.96 -10.93
CA LEU A 247 2.09 12.17 -11.69
C LEU A 247 3.21 12.95 -10.99
N ASN A 248 3.21 13.00 -9.65
CA ASN A 248 4.29 13.62 -8.89
C ASN A 248 5.61 12.82 -9.00
N GLU A 249 5.56 11.48 -9.12
CA GLU A 249 6.76 10.66 -9.35
C GLU A 249 7.47 11.00 -10.66
N ILE A 250 6.72 11.48 -11.67
CA ILE A 250 7.27 11.98 -12.94
C ILE A 250 7.46 13.51 -12.95
N ASN A 251 7.56 14.12 -11.75
CA ASN A 251 7.79 15.55 -11.53
C ASN A 251 6.69 16.47 -12.08
N LEU A 252 5.46 16.02 -12.14
CA LEU A 252 4.30 16.84 -12.50
C LEU A 252 3.48 17.16 -11.24
N ASN A 253 3.25 18.46 -10.99
CA ASN A 253 2.49 18.94 -9.84
C ASN A 253 1.09 19.37 -10.26
N LEU A 254 0.09 18.97 -9.50
CA LEU A 254 -1.32 19.35 -9.72
C LEU A 254 -1.46 20.88 -9.70
N ASP A 255 -2.30 21.40 -10.59
CA ASP A 255 -2.62 22.83 -10.77
C ASP A 255 -1.45 23.70 -11.25
N LYS A 256 -0.21 23.19 -11.26
CA LYS A 256 0.96 23.88 -11.79
C LYS A 256 1.35 23.38 -13.18
N ASP A 257 1.45 22.05 -13.31
CA ASP A 257 1.94 21.40 -14.53
C ASP A 257 0.80 20.70 -15.29
N TYR A 258 -0.28 20.37 -14.60
CA TYR A 258 -1.48 19.74 -15.20
C TYR A 258 -2.75 20.06 -14.42
N GLU A 259 -3.89 19.89 -15.07
CA GLU A 259 -5.21 19.81 -14.43
C GLU A 259 -5.73 18.38 -14.43
N LEU A 260 -6.51 18.03 -13.41
CA LEU A 260 -7.15 16.72 -13.26
C LEU A 260 -8.65 16.89 -13.00
N ILE A 261 -9.46 16.46 -13.96
CA ILE A 261 -10.92 16.43 -13.82
C ILE A 261 -11.36 14.98 -13.66
N VAL A 262 -12.09 14.70 -12.58
CA VAL A 262 -12.64 13.38 -12.28
C VAL A 262 -14.16 13.47 -12.26
N SER A 263 -14.82 12.69 -13.09
CA SER A 263 -16.28 12.68 -13.21
C SER A 263 -16.79 11.26 -13.37
N LYS A 264 -17.71 10.83 -12.50
CA LYS A 264 -18.26 9.46 -12.46
C LYS A 264 -17.15 8.40 -12.52
N ASN A 265 -16.91 7.82 -13.69
CA ASN A 265 -15.90 6.79 -13.92
C ASN A 265 -14.83 7.27 -14.93
N SER A 266 -14.61 8.57 -15.06
CA SER A 266 -13.67 9.11 -16.03
C SER A 266 -12.64 10.02 -15.36
N PHE A 267 -11.41 9.89 -15.83
CA PHE A 267 -10.27 10.73 -15.48
C PHE A 267 -9.84 11.47 -16.75
N PHE A 268 -9.88 12.78 -16.70
CA PHE A 268 -9.33 13.63 -17.75
C PHE A 268 -8.14 14.39 -17.17
N ILE A 269 -6.98 14.24 -17.79
CA ILE A 269 -5.72 14.83 -17.36
C ILE A 269 -5.19 15.64 -18.52
N ARG A 270 -4.96 16.93 -18.32
CA ARG A 270 -4.39 17.81 -19.31
C ARG A 270 -3.12 18.47 -18.79
N LYS A 271 -1.99 18.18 -19.42
CA LYS A 271 -0.72 18.85 -19.14
C LYS A 271 -0.73 20.25 -19.72
N PHE A 272 -0.28 21.23 -18.95
CA PHE A 272 -0.17 22.58 -19.45
C PHE A 272 1.02 22.70 -20.40
N PRO A 273 0.89 23.50 -21.49
CA PRO A 273 2.01 23.72 -22.37
C PRO A 273 3.13 24.45 -21.62
N ILE A 274 4.36 23.98 -21.79
CA ILE A 274 5.54 24.67 -21.26
C ILE A 274 5.73 25.91 -22.11
N PHE A 275 5.29 27.06 -21.63
CA PHE A 275 5.68 28.34 -22.27
C PHE A 275 7.17 28.53 -21.93
N ASN A 276 8.03 28.13 -22.87
CA ASN A 276 9.42 28.57 -22.85
C ASN A 276 9.39 30.09 -23.05
N SER A 277 9.48 30.83 -21.97
CA SER A 277 9.78 32.27 -22.03
C SER A 277 11.23 32.44 -22.44
N ARG A 278 11.58 31.99 -23.67
CA ARG A 278 12.75 32.50 -24.36
C ARG A 278 12.42 33.94 -24.70
N GLY A 279 12.76 34.81 -23.78
CA GLY A 279 12.76 36.23 -24.01
C GLY A 279 13.49 36.53 -25.31
N SER A 280 12.75 36.86 -26.34
CA SER A 280 13.25 37.67 -27.43
C SER A 280 13.72 38.97 -26.80
N LYS A 281 15.01 39.05 -26.44
CA LYS A 281 15.69 40.33 -26.29
C LYS A 281 15.73 40.91 -27.70
N GLY A 282 14.61 41.50 -28.14
CA GLY A 282 14.58 42.39 -29.28
C GLY A 282 15.48 43.56 -28.99
N ASN A 283 16.62 43.60 -29.65
CA ASN A 283 17.50 44.75 -29.71
C ASN A 283 16.65 45.93 -30.24
N PRO A 284 16.53 47.06 -29.53
CA PRO A 284 15.90 48.23 -30.07
C PRO A 284 16.82 48.77 -31.21
N GLN A 285 16.43 48.55 -32.46
CA GLN A 285 17.04 49.26 -33.58
C GLN A 285 16.76 50.75 -33.37
N LYS A 286 17.85 51.50 -33.13
CA LYS A 286 17.85 52.95 -33.24
C LYS A 286 17.61 53.29 -34.70
N PHE A 287 16.47 53.89 -35.01
CA PHE A 287 16.27 54.63 -36.24
C PHE A 287 16.92 56.00 -36.06
N ASN A 288 17.94 56.27 -36.90
CA ASN A 288 18.45 57.61 -37.18
C ASN A 288 17.57 58.26 -38.21
#